data_13e3fb310079b42bb92adc4bc8e0b051
#
_entry.id   13e3fb310079b42bb92adc4bc8e0b051
#
_cell.length_a   1.000
_cell.length_b   1.000
_cell.length_c   1.000
_cell.angle_alpha   90.00
_cell.angle_beta   90.00
_cell.angle_gamma   90.00
#
_symmetry.space_group_name_H-M   'P 1'
#
loop_
_entity.id
_entity.type
_entity.pdbx_description
1 polymer ?
#
loop_
_entity_poly.entity_id
_entity_poly.type
_entity_poly.pdbx_seq_one_letter_code
_entity_poly.pdbx_strand_id
1 'polypeptide(L)'
;EMRIRDSFYAIMNIAEEGDHIVCASALYGGTYNLFAHTIRKMGVKATFVDPDCTEEELNAAFQENTKAVFGETIANPALTVFDFEKFAKAAHAHHVPLIVDNTFATPINCRPFEWGADIVTHSTTKYMDGHAACVGGAIVDSGNFDWAAYGDKFSGLTTPDETYHGIVYTEKFGKAAYRTKATSQLMRDLGSIQSPQNAFLLNLGLESLHLRMPRHCENAVKMAQYLQGHEKVAWVNCPSLPGSKDYDLVQKYMPDGTCGVITFGLKGGREAAVKMMDKLKLVAIVTHVADARSCVLHPASHTHRQMNEQELLEAGVQPDLIRFSLGIENIEDLIADVEQALED
;
A
#
# COMPACT_ATOMS: atom_id res chain seq x y z
N GLU A 1 4.91 -2.32 -13.22
CA GLU A 1 4.82 -1.62 -11.93
C GLU A 1 5.44 -2.46 -10.82
N MET A 2 6.38 -1.90 -10.09
CA MET A 2 7.25 -2.67 -9.19
C MET A 2 6.60 -3.02 -7.84
N ARG A 3 5.60 -2.26 -7.35
CA ARG A 3 4.85 -2.54 -6.13
C ARG A 3 4.23 -3.96 -6.13
N ILE A 4 3.61 -4.33 -7.23
CA ILE A 4 3.02 -5.66 -7.41
C ILE A 4 4.08 -6.76 -7.34
N ARG A 5 5.28 -6.51 -7.87
CA ARG A 5 6.39 -7.44 -7.87
C ARG A 5 6.93 -7.71 -6.46
N ASP A 6 7.07 -6.67 -5.64
CA ASP A 6 7.60 -6.84 -4.28
C ASP A 6 6.63 -7.64 -3.42
N SER A 7 5.32 -7.37 -3.54
CA SER A 7 4.28 -8.21 -2.93
C SER A 7 4.30 -9.65 -3.45
N PHE A 8 4.55 -9.84 -4.77
CA PHE A 8 4.73 -11.16 -5.36
C PHE A 8 5.91 -11.91 -4.74
N TYR A 9 7.09 -11.27 -4.65
CA TYR A 9 8.26 -11.91 -4.06
C TYR A 9 8.11 -12.16 -2.57
N ALA A 10 7.46 -11.24 -1.85
CA ALA A 10 7.20 -11.43 -0.43
C ALA A 10 6.37 -12.69 -0.16
N ILE A 11 5.36 -12.95 -0.98
CA ILE A 11 4.51 -14.14 -0.84
C ILE A 11 5.20 -15.39 -1.41
N MET A 12 5.70 -15.34 -2.65
CA MET A 12 6.26 -16.53 -3.33
C MET A 12 7.58 -17.02 -2.72
N ASN A 13 8.18 -16.24 -1.84
CA ASN A 13 9.34 -16.68 -1.05
C ASN A 13 8.99 -17.75 0.00
N ILE A 14 7.72 -17.83 0.39
CA ILE A 14 7.23 -18.71 1.48
C ILE A 14 5.99 -19.51 1.10
N ALA A 15 5.37 -19.25 -0.04
CA ALA A 15 4.18 -19.96 -0.53
C ALA A 15 4.47 -20.69 -1.84
N GLU A 16 3.88 -21.87 -1.99
CA GLU A 16 4.02 -22.78 -3.12
C GLU A 16 2.64 -23.16 -3.67
N GLU A 17 2.60 -24.02 -4.71
CA GLU A 17 1.36 -24.57 -5.24
C GLU A 17 0.58 -25.32 -4.14
N GLY A 18 -0.69 -24.99 -4.02
CA GLY A 18 -1.58 -25.55 -3.00
C GLY A 18 -1.70 -24.68 -1.75
N ASP A 19 -0.86 -23.68 -1.56
CA ASP A 19 -0.87 -22.80 -0.39
C ASP A 19 -1.95 -21.71 -0.46
N HIS A 20 -2.15 -21.08 0.67
CA HIS A 20 -3.17 -20.06 0.90
C HIS A 20 -2.59 -18.83 1.61
N ILE A 21 -3.18 -17.66 1.35
CA ILE A 21 -2.92 -16.42 2.08
C ILE A 21 -4.22 -15.74 2.48
N VAL A 22 -4.22 -15.00 3.58
CA VAL A 22 -5.30 -14.10 4.00
C VAL A 22 -4.89 -12.68 3.66
N CYS A 23 -5.78 -11.91 3.01
CA CYS A 23 -5.52 -10.54 2.59
C CYS A 23 -6.61 -9.60 3.09
N ALA A 24 -6.26 -8.40 3.55
CA ALA A 24 -7.25 -7.33 3.63
C ALA A 24 -7.82 -7.05 2.22
N SER A 25 -9.11 -6.78 2.11
CA SER A 25 -9.75 -6.50 0.81
C SER A 25 -9.43 -5.10 0.29
N ALA A 26 -9.20 -4.14 1.20
CA ALA A 26 -8.79 -2.78 0.87
C ALA A 26 -7.30 -2.77 0.51
N LEU A 27 -7.00 -3.00 -0.75
CA LEU A 27 -5.65 -3.02 -1.33
C LEU A 27 -5.58 -2.14 -2.58
N TYR A 28 -4.37 -1.79 -2.96
CA TYR A 28 -4.11 -1.25 -4.30
C TYR A 28 -4.62 -2.24 -5.37
N GLY A 29 -5.35 -1.73 -6.37
CA GLY A 29 -5.99 -2.58 -7.37
C GLY A 29 -5.05 -3.56 -8.09
N GLY A 30 -3.79 -3.18 -8.31
CA GLY A 30 -2.78 -4.08 -8.88
C GLY A 30 -2.40 -5.23 -7.93
N THR A 31 -2.29 -4.98 -6.63
CA THR A 31 -2.01 -6.00 -5.62
C THR A 31 -3.22 -6.92 -5.43
N TYR A 32 -4.43 -6.36 -5.42
CA TYR A 32 -5.65 -7.14 -5.42
C TYR A 32 -5.70 -8.09 -6.62
N ASN A 33 -5.48 -7.58 -7.84
CA ASN A 33 -5.46 -8.38 -9.06
C ASN A 33 -4.35 -9.46 -9.05
N LEU A 34 -3.18 -9.13 -8.49
CA LEU A 34 -2.10 -10.10 -8.30
C LEU A 34 -2.60 -11.30 -7.49
N PHE A 35 -3.20 -11.04 -6.32
CA PHE A 35 -3.60 -12.10 -5.39
C PHE A 35 -4.89 -12.81 -5.81
N ALA A 36 -5.87 -12.08 -6.37
CA ALA A 36 -7.12 -12.68 -6.82
C ALA A 36 -6.96 -13.55 -8.07
N HIS A 37 -6.05 -13.18 -8.97
CA HIS A 37 -5.99 -13.79 -10.30
C HIS A 37 -4.62 -14.36 -10.68
N THR A 38 -3.52 -13.61 -10.46
CA THR A 38 -2.21 -13.99 -11.02
C THR A 38 -1.58 -15.15 -10.26
N ILE A 39 -1.43 -15.04 -8.92
CA ILE A 39 -0.83 -16.13 -8.12
C ILE A 39 -1.73 -17.37 -8.07
N ARG A 40 -3.04 -17.21 -8.29
CA ARG A 40 -3.96 -18.34 -8.42
C ARG A 40 -3.58 -19.27 -9.57
N LYS A 41 -3.03 -18.72 -10.66
CA LYS A 41 -2.50 -19.51 -11.79
C LYS A 41 -1.24 -20.28 -11.44
N MET A 42 -0.58 -19.90 -10.35
CA MET A 42 0.59 -20.57 -9.77
C MET A 42 0.21 -21.51 -8.61
N GLY A 43 -1.09 -21.72 -8.41
CA GLY A 43 -1.61 -22.63 -7.40
C GLY A 43 -1.81 -22.01 -6.01
N VAL A 44 -1.44 -20.75 -5.77
CA VAL A 44 -1.65 -20.07 -4.48
C VAL A 44 -3.02 -19.40 -4.45
N LYS A 45 -3.79 -19.62 -3.38
CA LYS A 45 -5.14 -19.05 -3.19
C LYS A 45 -5.10 -17.91 -2.17
N ALA A 46 -6.03 -16.95 -2.32
CA ALA A 46 -6.20 -15.86 -1.38
C ALA A 46 -7.66 -15.77 -0.90
N THR A 47 -7.86 -15.58 0.41
CA THR A 47 -9.13 -15.14 0.99
C THR A 47 -9.02 -13.68 1.36
N PHE A 48 -9.95 -12.87 0.88
CA PHE A 48 -10.03 -11.44 1.19
C PHE A 48 -11.01 -11.23 2.34
N VAL A 49 -10.60 -10.43 3.33
CA VAL A 49 -11.40 -10.06 4.49
C VAL A 49 -11.54 -8.53 4.55
N ASP A 50 -12.69 -8.05 4.99
CA ASP A 50 -12.87 -6.62 5.23
C ASP A 50 -11.88 -6.16 6.33
N PRO A 51 -11.16 -5.05 6.17
CA PRO A 51 -10.33 -4.50 7.25
C PRO A 51 -11.09 -4.26 8.56
N ASP A 52 -12.40 -4.00 8.48
CA ASP A 52 -13.27 -3.81 9.64
C ASP A 52 -13.91 -5.09 10.17
N CYS A 53 -13.59 -6.25 9.59
CA CYS A 53 -14.11 -7.55 10.05
C CYS A 53 -13.84 -7.78 11.55
N THR A 54 -14.70 -8.56 12.18
CA THR A 54 -14.50 -9.00 13.57
C THR A 54 -13.29 -9.94 13.68
N GLU A 55 -12.79 -10.14 14.92
CA GLU A 55 -11.72 -11.13 15.15
C GLU A 55 -12.17 -12.55 14.77
N GLU A 56 -13.44 -12.89 14.96
CA GLU A 56 -14.01 -14.18 14.57
C GLU A 56 -14.02 -14.38 13.06
N GLU A 57 -14.47 -13.37 12.30
CA GLU A 57 -14.47 -13.41 10.84
C GLU A 57 -13.05 -13.50 10.29
N LEU A 58 -12.12 -12.73 10.86
CA LEU A 58 -10.71 -12.79 10.49
C LEU A 58 -10.12 -14.19 10.74
N ASN A 59 -10.34 -14.76 11.92
CA ASN A 59 -9.84 -16.10 12.25
C ASN A 59 -10.49 -17.19 11.38
N ALA A 60 -11.75 -17.05 10.99
CA ALA A 60 -12.44 -17.99 10.11
C ALA A 60 -11.88 -18.02 8.67
N ALA A 61 -11.16 -16.97 8.26
CA ALA A 61 -10.51 -16.90 6.95
C ALA A 61 -9.25 -17.77 6.82
N PHE A 62 -8.65 -18.20 7.94
CA PHE A 62 -7.43 -19.01 7.93
C PHE A 62 -7.74 -20.47 7.58
N GLN A 63 -6.80 -21.09 6.87
CA GLN A 63 -6.78 -22.51 6.51
C GLN A 63 -5.50 -23.13 7.03
N GLU A 64 -5.44 -24.47 7.11
CA GLU A 64 -4.25 -25.18 7.57
C GLU A 64 -3.00 -24.82 6.75
N ASN A 65 -3.16 -24.65 5.45
CA ASN A 65 -2.13 -24.28 4.48
C ASN A 65 -1.95 -22.76 4.31
N THR A 66 -2.50 -21.92 5.19
CA THR A 66 -2.24 -20.47 5.17
C THR A 66 -0.78 -20.18 5.49
N LYS A 67 -0.11 -19.35 4.67
CA LYS A 67 1.32 -19.00 4.78
C LYS A 67 1.59 -17.58 5.21
N ALA A 68 0.66 -16.66 4.99
CA ALA A 68 0.82 -15.25 5.36
C ALA A 68 -0.51 -14.53 5.50
N VAL A 69 -0.47 -13.42 6.24
CA VAL A 69 -1.47 -12.35 6.18
C VAL A 69 -0.86 -11.16 5.45
N PHE A 70 -1.63 -10.51 4.57
CA PHE A 70 -1.19 -9.33 3.81
C PHE A 70 -2.17 -8.17 3.96
N GLY A 71 -1.63 -6.95 4.20
CA GLY A 71 -2.40 -5.72 4.27
C GLY A 71 -1.63 -4.50 3.76
N GLU A 72 -2.29 -3.36 3.64
CA GLU A 72 -1.67 -2.06 3.34
C GLU A 72 -1.90 -1.10 4.50
N THR A 73 -0.86 -0.41 4.97
CA THR A 73 -0.96 0.60 6.05
C THR A 73 -2.08 1.61 5.78
N ILE A 74 -2.15 2.10 4.55
CA ILE A 74 -3.21 3.00 4.07
C ILE A 74 -3.59 2.54 2.65
N ALA A 75 -4.81 2.07 2.49
CA ALA A 75 -5.31 1.54 1.22
C ALA A 75 -5.47 2.62 0.14
N ASN A 76 -5.25 2.27 -1.12
CA ASN A 76 -5.42 3.16 -2.25
C ASN A 76 -6.49 2.62 -3.22
N PRO A 77 -7.57 3.34 -3.52
CA PRO A 77 -7.83 4.76 -3.20
C PRO A 77 -8.67 5.00 -1.94
N ALA A 78 -9.19 3.96 -1.28
CA ALA A 78 -10.16 4.08 -0.19
C ALA A 78 -9.63 4.81 1.06
N LEU A 79 -8.30 4.88 1.24
CA LEU A 79 -7.60 5.47 2.39
C LEU A 79 -7.98 4.83 3.73
N THR A 80 -8.51 3.61 3.72
CA THR A 80 -8.76 2.83 4.93
C THR A 80 -7.44 2.55 5.64
N VAL A 81 -7.39 2.78 6.94
CA VAL A 81 -6.21 2.54 7.77
C VAL A 81 -6.26 1.13 8.35
N PHE A 82 -5.13 0.43 8.25
CA PHE A 82 -5.01 -0.96 8.68
C PHE A 82 -4.81 -1.08 10.19
N ASP A 83 -5.60 -1.92 10.85
CA ASP A 83 -5.39 -2.25 12.27
C ASP A 83 -4.33 -3.32 12.44
N PHE A 84 -3.08 -2.87 12.64
CA PHE A 84 -1.93 -3.77 12.75
C PHE A 84 -2.07 -4.79 13.87
N GLU A 85 -2.48 -4.37 15.06
CA GLU A 85 -2.52 -5.27 16.22
C GLU A 85 -3.56 -6.38 16.06
N LYS A 86 -4.73 -6.05 15.50
CA LYS A 86 -5.77 -7.05 15.20
C LYS A 86 -5.24 -8.12 14.24
N PHE A 87 -4.65 -7.70 13.13
CA PHE A 87 -4.17 -8.62 12.11
C PHE A 87 -2.88 -9.35 12.53
N ALA A 88 -1.97 -8.70 13.25
CA ALA A 88 -0.77 -9.36 13.80
C ALA A 88 -1.13 -10.44 14.82
N LYS A 89 -2.06 -10.14 15.73
CA LYS A 89 -2.57 -11.12 16.73
C LYS A 89 -3.13 -12.35 16.04
N ALA A 90 -3.95 -12.17 15.00
CA ALA A 90 -4.52 -13.29 14.25
C ALA A 90 -3.44 -14.05 13.47
N ALA A 91 -2.56 -13.37 12.75
CA ALA A 91 -1.47 -13.99 11.99
C ALA A 91 -0.58 -14.86 12.88
N HIS A 92 -0.12 -14.33 14.00
CA HIS A 92 0.76 -15.04 14.93
C HIS A 92 0.05 -16.18 15.65
N ALA A 93 -1.25 -16.05 15.96
CA ALA A 93 -2.03 -17.16 16.51
C ALA A 93 -2.14 -18.35 15.55
N HIS A 94 -2.11 -18.08 14.25
CA HIS A 94 -2.09 -19.10 13.19
C HIS A 94 -0.69 -19.46 12.69
N HIS A 95 0.37 -18.99 13.38
CA HIS A 95 1.76 -19.29 13.07
C HIS A 95 2.21 -18.87 11.68
N VAL A 96 1.75 -17.69 11.22
CA VAL A 96 2.13 -17.11 9.94
C VAL A 96 2.56 -15.65 10.12
N PRO A 97 3.45 -15.13 9.25
CA PRO A 97 3.88 -13.75 9.30
C PRO A 97 2.77 -12.78 8.84
N LEU A 98 2.79 -11.57 9.41
CA LEU A 98 2.09 -10.42 8.90
C LEU A 98 3.01 -9.64 7.95
N ILE A 99 2.58 -9.50 6.69
CA ILE A 99 3.26 -8.74 5.63
C ILE A 99 2.46 -7.48 5.34
N VAL A 100 3.11 -6.32 5.38
CA VAL A 100 2.42 -5.03 5.22
C VAL A 100 3.08 -4.18 4.13
N ASP A 101 2.29 -3.71 3.19
CA ASP A 101 2.71 -2.66 2.26
C ASP A 101 2.59 -1.29 2.93
N ASN A 102 3.75 -0.67 3.21
CA ASN A 102 3.83 0.61 3.90
C ASN A 102 4.18 1.77 2.93
N THR A 103 3.76 1.67 1.69
CA THR A 103 4.13 2.62 0.63
C THR A 103 3.66 4.04 0.92
N PHE A 104 2.42 4.24 1.38
CA PHE A 104 1.85 5.58 1.57
C PHE A 104 2.34 6.26 2.84
N ALA A 105 2.40 5.55 3.94
CA ALA A 105 2.89 6.12 5.19
C ALA A 105 4.40 6.34 5.18
N THR A 106 5.16 5.50 4.46
CA THR A 106 6.63 5.44 4.52
C THR A 106 7.13 5.14 5.94
N PRO A 107 8.41 4.82 6.16
CA PRO A 107 8.92 4.64 7.52
C PRO A 107 9.02 5.95 8.33
N ILE A 108 8.72 7.10 7.70
CA ILE A 108 8.68 8.40 8.40
C ILE A 108 7.42 8.49 9.27
N ASN A 109 6.25 8.14 8.71
CA ASN A 109 4.98 8.29 9.40
C ASN A 109 4.54 7.00 10.13
N CYS A 110 4.94 5.82 9.62
CA CYS A 110 4.60 4.53 10.23
C CYS A 110 5.75 3.55 10.14
N ARG A 111 6.02 2.86 11.24
CA ARG A 111 6.98 1.75 11.34
C ARG A 111 6.25 0.48 11.75
N PRO A 112 5.70 -0.30 10.78
CA PRO A 112 4.84 -1.44 11.07
C PRO A 112 5.44 -2.51 11.97
N PHE A 113 6.78 -2.62 12.03
CA PHE A 113 7.46 -3.56 12.93
C PHE A 113 7.20 -3.27 14.41
N GLU A 114 6.93 -2.01 14.78
CA GLU A 114 6.58 -1.61 16.15
C GLU A 114 5.17 -2.10 16.54
N TRP A 115 4.38 -2.51 15.54
CA TRP A 115 2.98 -2.93 15.68
C TRP A 115 2.72 -4.39 15.28
N GLY A 116 3.80 -5.18 15.21
CA GLY A 116 3.70 -6.62 15.00
C GLY A 116 3.79 -7.10 13.56
N ALA A 117 4.07 -6.25 12.58
CA ALA A 117 4.43 -6.71 11.25
C ALA A 117 5.78 -7.43 11.26
N ASP A 118 5.91 -8.47 10.44
CA ASP A 118 7.13 -9.25 10.30
C ASP A 118 7.92 -8.87 9.07
N ILE A 119 7.20 -8.55 7.99
CA ILE A 119 7.76 -8.16 6.71
C ILE A 119 7.04 -6.90 6.23
N VAL A 120 7.80 -5.95 5.70
CA VAL A 120 7.27 -4.71 5.13
C VAL A 120 7.68 -4.59 3.67
N THR A 121 6.73 -4.27 2.81
CA THR A 121 7.00 -3.94 1.40
C THR A 121 6.81 -2.45 1.16
N HIS A 122 7.57 -1.91 0.21
CA HIS A 122 7.43 -0.54 -0.26
C HIS A 122 7.50 -0.48 -1.78
N SER A 123 6.56 0.20 -2.41
CA SER A 123 6.80 0.72 -3.75
C SER A 123 7.70 1.95 -3.66
N THR A 124 9.00 1.76 -3.88
CA THR A 124 9.94 2.89 -3.86
C THR A 124 9.70 3.89 -5.00
N THR A 125 8.89 3.51 -5.99
CA THR A 125 8.35 4.37 -7.07
C THR A 125 7.62 5.61 -6.56
N LYS A 126 7.10 5.58 -5.31
CA LYS A 126 6.20 6.59 -4.72
C LYS A 126 7.00 7.62 -3.90
N TYR A 127 6.58 7.96 -2.70
CA TYR A 127 7.26 8.96 -1.86
C TYR A 127 8.76 8.75 -1.67
N MET A 128 9.25 7.50 -1.67
CA MET A 128 10.68 7.24 -1.49
C MET A 128 11.53 7.82 -2.62
N ASP A 129 11.13 7.62 -3.89
CA ASP A 129 11.70 8.33 -5.04
C ASP A 129 11.24 9.80 -5.03
N GLY A 130 9.93 10.04 -4.90
CA GLY A 130 9.29 11.34 -4.75
C GLY A 130 9.30 12.23 -6.00
N HIS A 131 9.83 11.76 -7.13
CA HIS A 131 10.01 12.56 -8.35
C HIS A 131 9.42 11.89 -9.60
N ALA A 132 8.76 10.74 -9.46
CA ALA A 132 8.29 9.90 -10.57
C ALA A 132 9.41 9.57 -11.58
N ALA A 133 10.67 9.52 -11.12
CA ALA A 133 11.85 9.37 -11.96
C ALA A 133 12.20 7.90 -12.19
N CYS A 134 11.89 7.02 -11.23
CA CYS A 134 12.22 5.61 -11.34
C CYS A 134 11.13 4.70 -10.79
N VAL A 135 11.14 3.46 -11.26
CA VAL A 135 10.26 2.39 -10.77
C VAL A 135 11.09 1.44 -9.92
N GLY A 136 10.66 1.21 -8.69
CA GLY A 136 11.40 0.38 -7.76
C GLY A 136 10.54 -0.17 -6.63
N GLY A 137 11.12 -1.07 -5.85
CA GLY A 137 10.51 -1.64 -4.67
C GLY A 137 11.53 -2.15 -3.68
N ALA A 138 11.08 -2.33 -2.45
CA ALA A 138 11.89 -2.87 -1.38
C ALA A 138 11.07 -3.83 -0.52
N ILE A 139 11.71 -4.92 -0.09
CA ILE A 139 11.22 -5.83 0.95
C ILE A 139 12.13 -5.67 2.15
N VAL A 140 11.55 -5.40 3.30
CA VAL A 140 12.25 -5.27 4.58
C VAL A 140 11.79 -6.38 5.51
N ASP A 141 12.72 -7.17 6.00
CA ASP A 141 12.49 -8.27 6.92
C ASP A 141 12.89 -7.82 8.34
N SER A 142 11.98 -7.93 9.31
CA SER A 142 12.28 -7.63 10.71
C SER A 142 13.33 -8.59 11.30
N GLY A 143 13.41 -9.81 10.75
CA GLY A 143 14.19 -10.91 11.29
C GLY A 143 13.66 -11.44 12.64
N ASN A 144 12.42 -11.11 13.01
CA ASN A 144 11.85 -11.50 14.29
C ASN A 144 10.88 -12.68 14.18
N PHE A 145 10.35 -12.99 13.00
CA PHE A 145 9.52 -14.17 12.82
C PHE A 145 10.36 -15.46 12.94
N ASP A 146 9.96 -16.35 13.84
CA ASP A 146 10.68 -17.60 14.08
C ASP A 146 10.27 -18.69 13.07
N TRP A 147 10.90 -18.66 11.88
CA TRP A 147 10.66 -19.63 10.81
C TRP A 147 10.91 -21.06 11.26
N ALA A 148 11.91 -21.28 12.14
CA ALA A 148 12.31 -22.61 12.60
C ALA A 148 11.28 -23.23 13.53
N ALA A 149 10.60 -22.42 14.35
CA ALA A 149 9.53 -22.89 15.22
C ALA A 149 8.33 -23.47 14.45
N TYR A 150 8.15 -23.04 13.18
CA TYR A 150 7.05 -23.48 12.32
C TYR A 150 7.57 -24.16 11.05
N GLY A 151 8.63 -24.97 11.19
CA GLY A 151 9.39 -25.58 10.10
C GLY A 151 8.57 -26.36 9.10
N ASP A 152 7.58 -27.12 9.55
CA ASP A 152 6.69 -27.91 8.69
C ASP A 152 5.85 -27.01 7.77
N LYS A 153 5.52 -25.80 8.24
CA LYS A 153 4.77 -24.80 7.45
C LYS A 153 5.66 -24.08 6.44
N PHE A 154 6.95 -23.92 6.73
CA PHE A 154 7.91 -23.15 5.92
C PHE A 154 9.11 -23.98 5.49
N SER A 155 8.84 -25.16 4.91
CA SER A 155 9.86 -26.13 4.47
C SER A 155 10.93 -25.52 3.57
N GLY A 156 10.57 -24.60 2.68
CA GLY A 156 11.53 -23.92 1.81
C GLY A 156 12.60 -23.07 2.51
N LEU A 157 12.44 -22.80 3.84
CA LEU A 157 13.43 -22.10 4.67
C LEU A 157 14.13 -23.03 5.67
N THR A 158 13.48 -24.14 6.02
CA THR A 158 13.84 -25.00 7.16
C THR A 158 14.34 -26.38 6.77
N THR A 159 14.27 -26.74 5.50
CA THR A 159 14.81 -28.01 4.98
C THR A 159 15.98 -27.76 4.01
N PRO A 160 16.82 -28.79 3.74
CA PRO A 160 17.94 -28.66 2.81
C PRO A 160 17.50 -28.22 1.41
N ASP A 161 18.10 -27.18 0.90
CA ASP A 161 17.89 -26.67 -0.47
C ASP A 161 18.86 -27.35 -1.44
N GLU A 162 18.33 -28.17 -2.34
CA GLU A 162 19.12 -28.92 -3.30
C GLU A 162 19.84 -27.99 -4.30
N THR A 163 19.27 -26.80 -4.59
CA THR A 163 19.85 -25.83 -5.52
C THR A 163 21.07 -25.12 -4.95
N TYR A 164 21.27 -25.18 -3.63
CA TYR A 164 22.37 -24.58 -2.88
C TYR A 164 23.16 -25.60 -2.04
N HIS A 165 23.41 -26.77 -2.58
CA HIS A 165 24.23 -27.81 -1.94
C HIS A 165 23.69 -28.27 -0.57
N GLY A 166 22.39 -28.30 -0.39
CA GLY A 166 21.73 -28.79 0.82
C GLY A 166 21.79 -27.82 2.01
N ILE A 167 21.97 -26.52 1.80
CA ILE A 167 21.88 -25.56 2.90
C ILE A 167 20.46 -25.49 3.45
N VAL A 168 20.34 -25.29 4.77
CA VAL A 168 19.11 -24.92 5.47
C VAL A 168 19.21 -23.42 5.77
N TYR A 169 18.31 -22.60 5.20
CA TYR A 169 18.42 -21.14 5.29
C TYR A 169 18.36 -20.64 6.74
N THR A 170 17.44 -21.20 7.55
CA THR A 170 17.30 -20.82 8.96
C THR A 170 18.53 -21.15 9.79
N GLU A 171 19.18 -22.29 9.55
CA GLU A 171 20.40 -22.68 10.26
C GLU A 171 21.61 -21.83 9.84
N LYS A 172 21.76 -21.59 8.54
CA LYS A 172 22.94 -20.91 8.00
C LYS A 172 22.88 -19.39 8.17
N PHE A 173 21.69 -18.77 8.03
CA PHE A 173 21.53 -17.32 7.97
C PHE A 173 20.72 -16.76 9.13
N GLY A 174 20.14 -17.61 10.00
CA GLY A 174 19.36 -17.18 11.17
C GLY A 174 18.29 -16.14 10.79
N LYS A 175 18.33 -14.97 11.43
CA LYS A 175 17.41 -13.86 11.18
C LYS A 175 17.42 -13.32 9.75
N ALA A 176 18.40 -13.64 8.93
CA ALA A 176 18.50 -13.22 7.54
C ALA A 176 17.96 -14.27 6.55
N ALA A 177 17.44 -15.40 7.04
CA ALA A 177 17.02 -16.53 6.21
C ALA A 177 16.04 -16.13 5.10
N TYR A 178 14.97 -15.46 5.47
CA TYR A 178 13.92 -15.01 4.54
C TYR A 178 14.46 -14.10 3.41
N ARG A 179 15.15 -13.03 3.77
CA ARG A 179 15.70 -12.08 2.79
C ARG A 179 16.80 -12.71 1.94
N THR A 180 17.60 -13.63 2.50
CA THR A 180 18.66 -14.31 1.75
C THR A 180 18.05 -15.22 0.69
N LYS A 181 17.03 -16.01 1.03
CA LYS A 181 16.32 -16.86 0.05
C LYS A 181 15.67 -16.01 -1.04
N ALA A 182 14.95 -14.94 -0.69
CA ALA A 182 14.33 -14.05 -1.66
C ALA A 182 15.35 -13.50 -2.68
N THR A 183 16.55 -13.13 -2.22
CA THR A 183 17.60 -12.59 -3.07
C THR A 183 18.29 -13.67 -3.89
N SER A 184 18.66 -14.81 -3.25
CA SER A 184 19.47 -15.85 -3.88
C SER A 184 18.69 -16.73 -4.85
N GLN A 185 17.38 -16.85 -4.70
CA GLN A 185 16.51 -17.61 -5.61
C GLN A 185 15.64 -16.70 -6.46
N LEU A 186 14.58 -16.10 -5.91
CA LEU A 186 13.58 -15.39 -6.71
C LEU A 186 14.15 -14.21 -7.50
N MET A 187 14.92 -13.33 -6.87
CA MET A 187 15.51 -12.19 -7.56
C MET A 187 16.55 -12.62 -8.59
N ARG A 188 17.39 -13.60 -8.26
CA ARG A 188 18.37 -14.14 -9.18
C ARG A 188 17.71 -14.79 -10.42
N ASP A 189 16.71 -15.65 -10.20
CA ASP A 189 16.12 -16.49 -11.25
C ASP A 189 15.13 -15.71 -12.12
N LEU A 190 14.35 -14.80 -11.54
CA LEU A 190 13.37 -13.99 -12.24
C LEU A 190 13.91 -12.60 -12.68
N GLY A 191 15.11 -12.22 -12.24
CA GLY A 191 15.85 -11.06 -12.75
C GLY A 191 15.28 -9.69 -12.38
N SER A 192 14.46 -9.59 -11.37
CA SER A 192 13.77 -8.35 -11.00
C SER A 192 14.62 -7.43 -10.13
N ILE A 193 15.83 -7.15 -10.53
CA ILE A 193 16.73 -6.23 -9.83
C ILE A 193 16.53 -4.78 -10.30
N GLN A 194 16.78 -3.85 -9.40
CA GLN A 194 16.81 -2.43 -9.74
C GLN A 194 18.11 -2.09 -10.47
N SER A 195 18.03 -1.26 -11.52
CA SER A 195 19.24 -0.79 -12.19
C SER A 195 20.07 0.11 -11.26
N PRO A 196 21.40 0.15 -11.42
CA PRO A 196 22.24 1.07 -10.63
C PRO A 196 21.81 2.54 -10.73
N GLN A 197 21.36 2.98 -11.91
CA GLN A 197 20.84 4.34 -12.12
C GLN A 197 19.59 4.59 -11.29
N ASN A 198 18.62 3.66 -11.28
CA ASN A 198 17.41 3.80 -10.48
C ASN A 198 17.72 3.73 -8.97
N ALA A 199 18.69 2.93 -8.55
CA ALA A 199 19.14 2.88 -7.16
C ALA A 199 19.78 4.21 -6.73
N PHE A 200 20.54 4.85 -7.60
CA PHE A 200 21.10 6.18 -7.35
C PHE A 200 20.00 7.24 -7.22
N LEU A 201 19.03 7.28 -8.14
CA LEU A 201 17.89 8.20 -8.07
C LEU A 201 17.07 8.00 -6.80
N LEU A 202 16.83 6.75 -6.41
CA LEU A 202 16.14 6.43 -5.16
C LEU A 202 16.90 6.96 -3.94
N ASN A 203 18.23 6.81 -3.90
CA ASN A 203 19.04 7.36 -2.80
C ASN A 203 18.88 8.88 -2.69
N LEU A 204 18.89 9.61 -3.82
CA LEU A 204 18.64 11.06 -3.80
C LEU A 204 17.23 11.39 -3.25
N GLY A 205 16.22 10.61 -3.62
CA GLY A 205 14.87 10.76 -3.09
C GLY A 205 14.81 10.52 -1.58
N LEU A 206 15.51 9.50 -1.08
CA LEU A 206 15.52 9.16 0.34
C LEU A 206 16.17 10.24 1.22
N GLU A 207 17.16 10.97 0.71
CA GLU A 207 17.85 12.04 1.45
C GLU A 207 16.90 13.16 1.92
N SER A 208 15.83 13.42 1.17
CA SER A 208 14.83 14.45 1.49
C SER A 208 13.50 13.90 2.01
N LEU A 209 13.34 12.59 2.12
CA LEU A 209 12.05 11.95 2.47
C LEU A 209 11.48 12.47 3.80
N HIS A 210 12.33 12.61 4.83
CA HIS A 210 11.95 13.09 6.15
C HIS A 210 11.50 14.56 6.20
N LEU A 211 11.86 15.35 5.19
CA LEU A 211 11.39 16.73 5.01
C LEU A 211 10.14 16.80 4.16
N ARG A 212 10.05 15.94 3.13
CA ARG A 212 8.90 15.94 2.21
C ARG A 212 7.65 15.36 2.84
N MET A 213 7.76 14.27 3.61
CA MET A 213 6.57 13.62 4.18
C MET A 213 5.75 14.54 5.09
N PRO A 214 6.33 15.29 6.06
CA PRO A 214 5.57 16.27 6.84
C PRO A 214 4.88 17.32 5.96
N ARG A 215 5.55 17.79 4.91
CA ARG A 215 4.98 18.79 3.99
C ARG A 215 3.81 18.22 3.17
N HIS A 216 3.91 16.99 2.69
CA HIS A 216 2.81 16.30 2.02
C HIS A 216 1.59 16.15 2.94
N CYS A 217 1.81 15.73 4.19
CA CYS A 217 0.74 15.56 5.17
C CYS A 217 0.08 16.90 5.54
N GLU A 218 0.88 17.94 5.77
CA GLU A 218 0.38 19.30 6.04
C GLU A 218 -0.51 19.81 4.90
N ASN A 219 -0.04 19.69 3.66
CA ASN A 219 -0.80 20.11 2.49
C ASN A 219 -2.09 19.30 2.34
N ALA A 220 -2.05 17.99 2.60
CA ALA A 220 -3.23 17.13 2.54
C ALA A 220 -4.30 17.55 3.57
N VAL A 221 -3.91 17.80 4.81
CA VAL A 221 -4.83 18.23 5.87
C VAL A 221 -5.43 19.61 5.55
N LYS A 222 -4.62 20.58 5.14
CA LYS A 222 -5.09 21.93 4.78
C LYS A 222 -6.05 21.91 3.59
N MET A 223 -5.71 21.17 2.54
CA MET A 223 -6.60 21.00 1.39
C MET A 223 -7.90 20.30 1.76
N ALA A 224 -7.84 19.27 2.59
CA ALA A 224 -9.04 18.56 3.04
C ALA A 224 -9.96 19.46 3.88
N GLN A 225 -9.40 20.29 4.76
CA GLN A 225 -10.16 21.28 5.54
C GLN A 225 -10.82 22.33 4.66
N TYR A 226 -10.09 22.85 3.65
CA TYR A 226 -10.64 23.75 2.67
C TYR A 226 -11.82 23.13 1.91
N LEU A 227 -11.64 21.91 1.39
CA LEU A 227 -12.68 21.18 0.65
C LEU A 227 -13.90 20.85 1.49
N GLN A 228 -13.74 20.53 2.79
CA GLN A 228 -14.87 20.30 3.70
C GLN A 228 -15.76 21.54 3.88
N GLY A 229 -15.18 22.73 3.80
CA GLY A 229 -15.91 24.00 3.90
C GLY A 229 -16.53 24.48 2.60
N HIS A 230 -16.20 23.85 1.46
CA HIS A 230 -16.58 24.35 0.14
C HIS A 230 -17.99 23.87 -0.28
N GLU A 231 -18.85 24.82 -0.73
CA GLU A 231 -20.27 24.55 -1.05
C GLU A 231 -20.51 23.52 -2.17
N LYS A 232 -19.57 23.40 -3.13
CA LYS A 232 -19.66 22.45 -4.27
C LYS A 232 -19.16 21.05 -3.92
N VAL A 233 -18.52 20.85 -2.76
CA VAL A 233 -18.00 19.55 -2.31
C VAL A 233 -19.11 18.77 -1.58
N ALA A 234 -19.26 17.50 -1.92
CA ALA A 234 -20.23 16.61 -1.33
C ALA A 234 -19.69 15.87 -0.10
N TRP A 235 -18.44 15.41 -0.19
CA TRP A 235 -17.75 14.67 0.86
C TRP A 235 -16.23 14.76 0.68
N VAL A 236 -15.51 14.59 1.80
CA VAL A 236 -14.05 14.52 1.84
C VAL A 236 -13.63 13.35 2.71
N ASN A 237 -12.66 12.56 2.25
CA ASN A 237 -12.02 11.51 3.03
C ASN A 237 -10.53 11.82 3.19
N CYS A 238 -10.14 12.09 4.43
CA CYS A 238 -8.77 12.29 4.87
C CYS A 238 -8.64 11.68 6.27
N PRO A 239 -7.99 10.53 6.45
CA PRO A 239 -7.96 9.82 7.74
C PRO A 239 -7.36 10.64 8.89
N SER A 240 -6.54 11.65 8.59
CA SER A 240 -5.94 12.55 9.58
C SER A 240 -6.92 13.60 10.15
N LEU A 241 -8.11 13.76 9.57
CA LEU A 241 -9.07 14.74 10.07
C LEU A 241 -9.88 14.18 11.26
N PRO A 242 -10.06 14.97 12.32
CA PRO A 242 -10.96 14.60 13.41
C PRO A 242 -12.36 14.25 12.90
N GLY A 243 -12.91 13.14 13.38
CA GLY A 243 -14.21 12.63 12.97
C GLY A 243 -14.18 11.75 11.72
N SER A 244 -13.02 11.53 11.09
CA SER A 244 -12.89 10.48 10.09
C SER A 244 -13.03 9.09 10.74
N LYS A 245 -13.50 8.11 9.96
CA LYS A 245 -13.74 6.73 10.44
C LYS A 245 -12.53 6.13 11.16
N ASP A 246 -11.35 6.31 10.59
CA ASP A 246 -10.11 5.65 11.04
C ASP A 246 -9.24 6.59 11.90
N TYR A 247 -9.79 7.72 12.39
CA TYR A 247 -9.01 8.73 13.12
C TYR A 247 -8.28 8.14 14.34
N ASP A 248 -8.92 7.27 15.12
CA ASP A 248 -8.31 6.67 16.31
C ASP A 248 -7.13 5.76 15.94
N LEU A 249 -7.23 5.00 14.84
CA LEU A 249 -6.12 4.21 14.32
C LEU A 249 -4.98 5.10 13.82
N VAL A 250 -5.30 6.24 13.19
CA VAL A 250 -4.28 7.23 12.80
C VAL A 250 -3.56 7.76 14.02
N GLN A 251 -4.28 8.20 15.06
CA GLN A 251 -3.65 8.71 16.28
C GLN A 251 -2.77 7.68 16.99
N LYS A 252 -3.12 6.40 16.87
CA LYS A 252 -2.37 5.30 17.44
C LYS A 252 -1.10 4.97 16.65
N TYR A 253 -1.20 4.82 15.34
CA TYR A 253 -0.14 4.27 14.50
C TYR A 253 0.67 5.33 13.77
N MET A 254 0.10 6.49 13.50
CA MET A 254 0.65 7.55 12.65
C MET A 254 0.32 8.96 13.20
N PRO A 255 0.62 9.26 14.47
CA PRO A 255 0.20 10.53 15.10
C PRO A 255 0.78 11.78 14.41
N ASP A 256 1.93 11.64 13.74
CA ASP A 256 2.63 12.75 13.06
C ASP A 256 2.13 12.97 11.61
N GLY A 257 1.18 12.18 11.14
CA GLY A 257 0.58 12.28 9.80
C GLY A 257 0.46 10.95 9.08
N THR A 258 -0.44 10.87 8.12
CA THR A 258 -0.72 9.67 7.32
C THR A 258 0.08 9.67 6.00
N CYS A 259 -0.40 10.44 5.04
CA CYS A 259 0.19 10.61 3.72
C CYS A 259 -0.31 11.91 3.07
N GLY A 260 0.19 12.21 1.87
CA GLY A 260 -0.24 13.37 1.08
C GLY A 260 -1.45 13.09 0.19
N VAL A 261 -2.19 12.00 0.39
CA VAL A 261 -3.34 11.65 -0.47
C VAL A 261 -4.65 11.86 0.29
N ILE A 262 -5.59 12.51 -0.39
CA ILE A 262 -6.98 12.63 0.05
C ILE A 262 -7.91 12.18 -1.07
N THR A 263 -9.14 11.87 -0.75
CA THR A 263 -10.20 11.65 -1.74
C THR A 263 -11.41 12.51 -1.40
N PHE A 264 -12.13 12.95 -2.43
CA PHE A 264 -13.33 13.76 -2.27
C PHE A 264 -14.27 13.59 -3.45
N GLY A 265 -15.52 13.96 -3.28
CA GLY A 265 -16.53 14.00 -4.33
C GLY A 265 -17.22 15.34 -4.42
N LEU A 266 -17.72 15.69 -5.60
CA LEU A 266 -18.41 16.95 -5.86
C LEU A 266 -19.94 16.76 -5.94
N LYS A 267 -20.69 17.77 -5.51
CA LYS A 267 -22.12 17.89 -5.79
C LYS A 267 -22.29 18.04 -7.31
N GLY A 268 -22.96 17.11 -7.93
CA GLY A 268 -23.02 17.01 -9.41
C GLY A 268 -22.28 15.78 -9.94
N GLY A 269 -21.66 15.00 -9.03
CA GLY A 269 -21.14 13.67 -9.33
C GLY A 269 -19.99 13.68 -10.34
N ARG A 270 -19.95 12.63 -11.16
CA ARG A 270 -18.88 12.40 -12.13
C ARG A 270 -18.66 13.54 -13.11
N GLU A 271 -19.75 14.16 -13.61
CA GLU A 271 -19.62 15.24 -14.61
C GLU A 271 -18.94 16.47 -14.01
N ALA A 272 -19.31 16.84 -12.77
CA ALA A 272 -18.67 17.92 -12.05
C ALA A 272 -17.19 17.62 -11.77
N ALA A 273 -16.86 16.39 -11.40
CA ALA A 273 -15.50 15.95 -11.17
C ALA A 273 -14.63 16.10 -12.45
N VAL A 274 -15.11 15.64 -13.60
CA VAL A 274 -14.39 15.76 -14.87
C VAL A 274 -14.23 17.24 -15.26
N LYS A 275 -15.31 18.05 -15.18
CA LYS A 275 -15.27 19.47 -15.51
C LYS A 275 -14.26 20.24 -14.65
N MET A 276 -14.24 19.97 -13.35
CA MET A 276 -13.28 20.58 -12.42
C MET A 276 -11.85 20.19 -12.77
N MET A 277 -11.58 18.91 -12.98
CA MET A 277 -10.23 18.44 -13.30
C MET A 277 -9.70 19.06 -14.60
N ASP A 278 -10.54 19.18 -15.63
CA ASP A 278 -10.15 19.77 -16.92
C ASP A 278 -9.78 21.28 -16.83
N LYS A 279 -10.22 21.97 -15.76
CA LYS A 279 -9.92 23.39 -15.53
C LYS A 279 -8.65 23.62 -14.69
N LEU A 280 -8.07 22.59 -14.08
CA LEU A 280 -6.85 22.72 -13.29
C LEU A 280 -5.68 23.21 -14.14
N LYS A 281 -4.86 24.10 -13.60
CA LYS A 281 -3.72 24.73 -14.28
C LYS A 281 -2.37 24.34 -13.70
N LEU A 282 -2.31 24.18 -12.38
CA LEU A 282 -1.12 23.81 -11.63
C LEU A 282 -1.09 22.29 -11.37
N VAL A 283 -2.21 21.74 -10.93
CA VAL A 283 -2.33 20.33 -10.57
C VAL A 283 -2.49 19.47 -11.82
N ALA A 284 -1.63 18.48 -12.00
CA ALA A 284 -1.62 17.62 -13.18
C ALA A 284 -2.61 16.45 -13.08
N ILE A 285 -3.26 16.09 -14.19
CA ILE A 285 -4.08 14.88 -14.30
C ILE A 285 -3.17 13.73 -14.71
N VAL A 286 -2.81 12.86 -13.77
CA VAL A 286 -1.95 11.70 -14.04
C VAL A 286 -2.35 10.50 -13.17
N THR A 287 -2.05 9.29 -13.65
CA THR A 287 -2.29 8.05 -12.88
C THR A 287 -1.31 7.87 -11.72
N HIS A 288 -0.18 8.57 -11.75
CA HIS A 288 0.82 8.55 -10.69
C HIS A 288 0.27 9.12 -9.38
N VAL A 289 0.98 8.91 -8.28
CA VAL A 289 0.62 9.34 -6.93
C VAL A 289 1.88 9.42 -6.08
N ALA A 290 1.87 10.28 -5.06
CA ALA A 290 3.00 10.39 -4.13
C ALA A 290 4.29 10.94 -4.78
N ASP A 291 4.12 11.98 -5.56
CA ASP A 291 5.17 12.79 -6.20
C ASP A 291 5.32 14.12 -5.44
N ALA A 292 6.48 14.75 -5.54
CA ALA A 292 6.70 16.12 -5.05
C ALA A 292 5.75 17.13 -5.70
N ARG A 293 5.21 16.83 -6.88
CA ARG A 293 4.19 17.62 -7.58
C ARG A 293 2.79 17.07 -7.30
N SER A 294 1.86 17.99 -7.13
CA SER A 294 0.45 17.68 -6.94
C SER A 294 -0.19 17.09 -8.18
N CYS A 295 -1.01 16.07 -8.01
CA CYS A 295 -1.75 15.46 -9.11
C CYS A 295 -3.11 14.91 -8.68
N VAL A 296 -4.04 14.86 -9.64
CA VAL A 296 -5.37 14.31 -9.46
C VAL A 296 -5.63 13.14 -10.41
N LEU A 297 -6.54 12.29 -10.01
CA LEU A 297 -7.06 11.21 -10.83
C LEU A 297 -8.54 10.98 -10.48
N HIS A 298 -9.35 10.73 -11.52
CA HIS A 298 -10.71 10.20 -11.36
C HIS A 298 -10.68 8.68 -11.64
N PRO A 299 -10.64 7.81 -10.61
CA PRO A 299 -10.40 6.38 -10.79
C PRO A 299 -11.43 5.71 -11.69
N ALA A 300 -12.73 6.05 -11.54
CA ALA A 300 -13.80 5.47 -12.34
C ALA A 300 -13.66 5.71 -13.86
N SER A 301 -13.03 6.82 -14.29
CA SER A 301 -12.78 7.12 -15.71
C SER A 301 -11.45 6.58 -16.22
N HIS A 302 -10.49 6.25 -15.35
CA HIS A 302 -9.12 5.90 -15.72
C HIS A 302 -8.73 4.49 -15.28
N THR A 303 -8.34 4.31 -14.04
CA THR A 303 -7.77 3.05 -13.55
C THR A 303 -8.80 1.93 -13.39
N HIS A 304 -10.07 2.26 -13.22
CA HIS A 304 -11.20 1.33 -13.03
C HIS A 304 -12.26 1.45 -14.14
N ARG A 305 -11.93 2.07 -15.27
CA ARG A 305 -12.87 2.38 -16.36
C ARG A 305 -13.60 1.16 -16.96
N GLN A 306 -13.08 -0.04 -16.72
CA GLN A 306 -13.66 -1.29 -17.20
C GLN A 306 -14.66 -1.92 -16.21
N MET A 307 -14.79 -1.35 -15.01
CA MET A 307 -15.74 -1.77 -14.00
C MET A 307 -17.08 -1.05 -14.21
N ASN A 308 -18.17 -1.77 -13.96
CA ASN A 308 -19.50 -1.16 -13.86
C ASN A 308 -19.67 -0.46 -12.50
N GLU A 309 -20.79 0.25 -12.30
CA GLU A 309 -21.04 1.00 -11.05
C GLU A 309 -21.06 0.11 -9.81
N GLN A 310 -21.63 -1.08 -9.90
CA GLN A 310 -21.68 -2.03 -8.79
C GLN A 310 -20.28 -2.53 -8.42
N GLU A 311 -19.49 -2.89 -9.42
CA GLU A 311 -18.09 -3.32 -9.22
C GLU A 311 -17.21 -2.20 -8.67
N LEU A 312 -17.44 -0.94 -9.07
CA LEU A 312 -16.75 0.22 -8.50
C LEU A 312 -17.07 0.38 -7.02
N LEU A 313 -18.33 0.29 -6.63
CA LEU A 313 -18.76 0.41 -5.23
C LEU A 313 -18.18 -0.72 -4.36
N GLU A 314 -18.17 -1.95 -4.86
CA GLU A 314 -17.55 -3.11 -4.19
C GLU A 314 -16.04 -2.94 -4.03
N ALA A 315 -15.38 -2.24 -4.97
CA ALA A 315 -13.98 -1.87 -4.88
C ALA A 315 -13.71 -0.62 -4.00
N GLY A 316 -14.73 -0.05 -3.36
CA GLY A 316 -14.63 1.16 -2.56
C GLY A 316 -14.40 2.45 -3.38
N VAL A 317 -14.74 2.43 -4.68
CA VAL A 317 -14.57 3.57 -5.58
C VAL A 317 -15.94 4.19 -5.89
N GLN A 318 -16.24 5.32 -5.26
CA GLN A 318 -17.45 6.08 -5.61
C GLN A 318 -17.33 6.62 -7.05
N PRO A 319 -18.45 6.68 -7.82
CA PRO A 319 -18.43 7.16 -9.19
C PRO A 319 -17.96 8.62 -9.38
N ASP A 320 -18.06 9.43 -8.32
CA ASP A 320 -17.64 10.83 -8.26
C ASP A 320 -16.28 11.04 -7.57
N LEU A 321 -15.61 9.96 -7.17
CA LEU A 321 -14.37 10.03 -6.40
C LEU A 321 -13.24 10.66 -7.22
N ILE A 322 -12.71 11.76 -6.69
CA ILE A 322 -11.44 12.34 -7.11
C ILE A 322 -10.36 11.95 -6.09
N ARG A 323 -9.30 11.29 -6.54
CA ARG A 323 -8.11 11.05 -5.72
C ARG A 323 -7.13 12.21 -5.96
N PHE A 324 -6.80 12.93 -4.91
CA PHE A 324 -5.87 14.04 -4.95
C PHE A 324 -4.60 13.69 -4.17
N SER A 325 -3.47 13.64 -4.85
CA SER A 325 -2.15 13.48 -4.25
C SER A 325 -1.49 14.85 -4.16
N LEU A 326 -1.45 15.39 -2.95
CA LEU A 326 -0.83 16.69 -2.67
C LEU A 326 0.68 16.55 -2.71
N GLY A 327 1.33 17.44 -3.46
CA GLY A 327 2.77 17.59 -3.49
C GLY A 327 3.29 18.50 -2.37
N ILE A 328 4.47 19.05 -2.59
CA ILE A 328 5.15 19.93 -1.62
C ILE A 328 5.10 21.41 -1.99
N GLU A 329 4.30 21.76 -2.98
CA GLU A 329 4.07 23.14 -3.44
C GLU A 329 3.49 24.01 -2.31
N ASN A 330 3.42 25.31 -2.52
CA ASN A 330 2.71 26.20 -1.60
C ASN A 330 1.22 25.85 -1.58
N ILE A 331 0.66 25.63 -0.40
CA ILE A 331 -0.74 25.22 -0.25
C ILE A 331 -1.73 26.27 -0.76
N GLU A 332 -1.41 27.55 -0.61
CA GLU A 332 -2.27 28.64 -1.08
C GLU A 332 -2.40 28.63 -2.61
N ASP A 333 -1.32 28.32 -3.34
CA ASP A 333 -1.35 28.18 -4.79
C ASP A 333 -2.19 26.98 -5.23
N LEU A 334 -2.11 25.86 -4.49
CA LEU A 334 -2.92 24.67 -4.75
C LEU A 334 -4.40 24.92 -4.48
N ILE A 335 -4.74 25.63 -3.38
CA ILE A 335 -6.12 26.03 -3.06
C ILE A 335 -6.65 26.97 -4.14
N ALA A 336 -5.86 27.96 -4.57
CA ALA A 336 -6.27 28.88 -5.62
C ALA A 336 -6.52 28.18 -6.96
N ASP A 337 -5.73 27.15 -7.30
CA ASP A 337 -5.94 26.35 -8.50
C ASP A 337 -7.22 25.51 -8.42
N VAL A 338 -7.51 24.93 -7.25
CA VAL A 338 -8.77 24.18 -7.02
C VAL A 338 -9.98 25.12 -7.03
N GLU A 339 -9.89 26.29 -6.37
CA GLU A 339 -10.97 27.28 -6.31
C GLU A 339 -11.37 27.73 -7.71
N GLN A 340 -10.40 28.19 -8.54
CA GLN A 340 -10.69 28.63 -9.91
C GLN A 340 -11.22 27.50 -10.80
N ALA A 341 -10.88 26.24 -10.51
CA ALA A 341 -11.39 25.08 -11.23
C ALA A 341 -12.83 24.71 -10.80
N LEU A 342 -13.22 25.07 -9.57
CA LEU A 342 -14.58 24.92 -9.07
C LEU A 342 -15.50 26.08 -9.47
N GLU A 343 -14.99 27.24 -9.91
CA GLU A 343 -15.82 28.32 -10.47
C GLU A 343 -16.54 27.84 -11.75
N ASP A 344 -17.70 28.49 -12.08
CA ASP A 344 -18.59 28.08 -13.20
C ASP A 344 -18.01 28.30 -14.59
#